data_60f2503d8886618ecd3aa421502b2508
#
_entry.id   60f2503d8886618ecd3aa421502b2508
#
_cell.length_a   1.000
_cell.length_b   1.000
_cell.length_c   1.000
_cell.angle_alpha   90.00
_cell.angle_beta   90.00
_cell.angle_gamma   90.00
#
_symmetry.space_group_name_H-M   'P 1'
#
loop_
_entity.id
_entity.type
_entity.pdbx_description
1 polymer ?
#
loop_
_entity_poly.entity_id
_entity_poly.type
_entity_poly.pdbx_seq_one_letter_code
_entity_poly.pdbx_strand_id
1 'polypeptide(L)'
;PALAKAKTKAQGIACMSNGKQLGLAWILYAGDNEERLVDNHGIDQTMGQRRTWVNNVMTWGLEPDNTNLNFITEAKLASYTAKSAGVYKCPADKVLSPQQRARGWSQRVRSLSMNAACGDGGTLTPNGQSPFPGYKQFLRMGDFSSPANIFVFLDEHPDSINDGWFVNNP
;
A
#
# COMPACT_ATOMS: atom_id res chain seq x y z
N PRO A 1 24.24 7.72 -22.04
CA PRO A 1 23.56 8.65 -21.12
C PRO A 1 22.06 8.83 -21.45
N ALA A 2 21.65 8.98 -22.71
CA ALA A 2 20.27 9.23 -23.13
C ALA A 2 19.33 8.07 -22.80
N LEU A 3 19.73 6.82 -23.07
CA LEU A 3 18.91 5.63 -22.79
C LEU A 3 18.64 5.44 -21.29
N ALA A 4 19.63 5.72 -20.43
CA ALA A 4 19.45 5.63 -18.98
C ALA A 4 18.42 6.66 -18.48
N LYS A 5 18.49 7.91 -18.95
CA LYS A 5 17.51 8.95 -18.63
C LYS A 5 16.10 8.60 -19.12
N ALA A 6 15.99 8.06 -20.35
CA ALA A 6 14.72 7.62 -20.91
C ALA A 6 14.10 6.48 -20.06
N LYS A 7 14.91 5.49 -19.66
CA LYS A 7 14.47 4.39 -18.76
C LYS A 7 13.96 4.91 -17.42
N THR A 8 14.71 5.78 -16.75
CA THR A 8 14.30 6.36 -15.47
C THR A 8 12.99 7.13 -15.60
N LYS A 9 12.83 7.94 -16.67
CA LYS A 9 11.60 8.68 -16.92
C LYS A 9 10.41 7.76 -17.18
N ALA A 10 10.59 6.68 -17.95
CA ALA A 10 9.56 5.68 -18.20
C ALA A 10 9.14 4.96 -16.90
N GLN A 11 10.10 4.60 -16.04
CA GLN A 11 9.81 4.01 -14.74
C GLN A 11 9.01 4.97 -13.84
N GLY A 12 9.36 6.25 -13.81
CA GLY A 12 8.60 7.27 -13.05
C GLY A 12 7.16 7.41 -13.55
N ILE A 13 6.95 7.43 -14.87
CA ILE A 13 5.62 7.47 -15.48
C ILE A 13 4.82 6.22 -15.10
N ALA A 14 5.42 5.03 -15.16
CA ALA A 14 4.77 3.79 -14.79
C ALA A 14 4.44 3.76 -13.29
N CYS A 15 5.31 4.27 -12.41
CA CYS A 15 5.04 4.40 -10.98
C CYS A 15 3.81 5.30 -10.71
N MET A 16 3.76 6.48 -11.35
CA MET A 16 2.59 7.36 -11.24
C MET A 16 1.31 6.73 -11.79
N SER A 17 1.40 5.97 -12.89
CA SER A 17 0.28 5.23 -13.45
C SER A 17 -0.24 4.17 -12.48
N ASN A 18 0.65 3.42 -11.82
CA ASN A 18 0.30 2.43 -10.82
C ASN A 18 -0.43 3.07 -9.63
N GLY A 19 0.07 4.18 -9.11
CA GLY A 19 -0.59 4.92 -8.04
C GLY A 19 -1.99 5.43 -8.43
N LYS A 20 -2.18 5.90 -9.67
CA LYS A 20 -3.49 6.30 -10.19
C LYS A 20 -4.45 5.12 -10.30
N GLN A 21 -4.00 3.97 -10.79
CA GLN A 21 -4.81 2.76 -10.88
C GLN A 21 -5.24 2.27 -9.50
N LEU A 22 -4.32 2.31 -8.52
CA LEU A 22 -4.64 1.92 -7.15
C LEU A 22 -5.61 2.91 -6.49
N GLY A 23 -5.45 4.21 -6.73
CA GLY A 23 -6.40 5.23 -6.28
C GLY A 23 -7.79 5.05 -6.87
N LEU A 24 -7.88 4.71 -8.16
CA LEU A 24 -9.17 4.39 -8.80
C LEU A 24 -9.80 3.13 -8.20
N ALA A 25 -9.01 2.08 -7.97
CA ALA A 25 -9.47 0.85 -7.32
C ALA A 25 -10.04 1.12 -5.91
N TRP A 26 -9.39 2.01 -5.16
CA TRP A 26 -9.82 2.43 -3.84
C TRP A 26 -11.17 3.18 -3.87
N ILE A 27 -11.38 4.08 -4.84
CA ILE A 27 -12.65 4.79 -5.05
C ILE A 27 -13.75 3.82 -5.44
N LEU A 28 -13.49 2.90 -6.38
CA LEU A 28 -14.46 1.90 -6.82
C LEU A 28 -14.85 0.96 -5.68
N TYR A 29 -13.87 0.54 -4.86
CA TYR A 29 -14.16 -0.24 -3.66
C TYR A 29 -15.13 0.49 -2.72
N ALA A 30 -14.92 1.76 -2.44
CA ALA A 30 -15.80 2.53 -1.57
C ALA A 30 -17.22 2.65 -2.17
N GLY A 31 -17.34 2.86 -3.48
CA GLY A 31 -18.62 2.90 -4.18
C GLY A 31 -19.43 1.60 -4.02
N ASP A 32 -18.78 0.45 -4.07
CA ASP A 32 -19.41 -0.87 -3.91
C ASP A 32 -19.63 -1.28 -2.45
N ASN A 33 -19.07 -0.53 -1.48
CA ASN A 33 -19.09 -0.87 -0.05
C ASN A 33 -19.71 0.25 0.80
N GLU A 34 -20.82 0.84 0.39
CA GLU A 34 -21.58 1.86 1.13
C GLU A 34 -20.72 3.08 1.53
N GLU A 35 -19.88 3.54 0.62
CA GLU A 35 -18.92 4.63 0.84
C GLU A 35 -17.84 4.33 1.89
N ARG A 36 -17.77 3.10 2.41
CA ARG A 36 -16.76 2.71 3.39
C ARG A 36 -15.42 2.52 2.72
N LEU A 37 -14.38 3.09 3.33
CA LEU A 37 -13.01 2.91 2.88
C LEU A 37 -12.52 1.49 3.17
N VAL A 38 -11.61 0.99 2.35
CA VAL A 38 -10.96 -0.29 2.57
C VAL A 38 -10.14 -0.25 3.86
N ASP A 39 -10.13 -1.37 4.60
CA ASP A 39 -9.36 -1.48 5.83
C ASP A 39 -7.85 -1.34 5.56
N ASN A 40 -7.16 -0.69 6.48
CA ASN A 40 -5.73 -0.42 6.42
C ASN A 40 -5.07 -0.82 7.74
N HIS A 41 -4.80 -2.12 7.90
CA HIS A 41 -4.36 -2.69 9.16
C HIS A 41 -2.83 -2.58 9.33
N GLY A 42 -2.38 -2.43 10.60
CA GLY A 42 -0.98 -2.60 10.98
C GLY A 42 -0.51 -4.06 10.96
N ILE A 43 0.74 -4.29 11.38
CA ILE A 43 1.44 -5.58 11.26
C ILE A 43 0.64 -6.74 11.83
N ASP A 44 0.31 -6.69 13.13
CA ASP A 44 -0.28 -7.83 13.85
C ASP A 44 -1.62 -8.25 13.26
N GLN A 45 -2.45 -7.28 12.93
CA GLN A 45 -3.78 -7.56 12.39
C GLN A 45 -3.72 -7.99 10.93
N THR A 46 -2.80 -7.42 10.14
CA THR A 46 -2.54 -7.89 8.77
C THR A 46 -2.08 -9.34 8.79
N MET A 47 -1.13 -9.72 9.65
CA MET A 47 -0.67 -11.11 9.76
C MET A 47 -1.75 -12.05 10.28
N GLY A 48 -2.53 -11.63 11.26
CA GLY A 48 -3.55 -12.46 11.89
C GLY A 48 -4.81 -12.69 11.05
N GLN A 49 -5.25 -11.69 10.29
CA GLN A 49 -6.54 -11.73 9.58
C GLN A 49 -6.42 -11.80 8.06
N ARG A 50 -5.37 -11.24 7.47
CA ARG A 50 -5.18 -11.14 6.01
C ARG A 50 -6.42 -10.54 5.29
N ARG A 51 -7.00 -9.46 5.84
CA ARG A 51 -8.24 -8.84 5.36
C ARG A 51 -8.15 -7.32 5.24
N THR A 52 -7.11 -6.84 4.57
CA THR A 52 -6.85 -5.42 4.36
C THR A 52 -6.63 -5.12 2.88
N TRP A 53 -6.30 -3.90 2.52
CA TRP A 53 -6.06 -3.51 1.14
C TRP A 53 -4.84 -4.23 0.52
N VAL A 54 -3.86 -4.63 1.34
CA VAL A 54 -2.78 -5.59 1.05
C VAL A 54 -2.60 -6.52 2.24
N ASN A 55 -2.40 -7.81 2.00
CA ASN A 55 -2.35 -8.83 3.04
C ASN A 55 -0.93 -9.24 3.43
N ASN A 56 0.09 -8.48 3.04
CA ASN A 56 1.49 -8.82 3.31
C ASN A 56 2.14 -7.84 4.27
N VAL A 57 3.13 -8.34 5.00
CA VAL A 57 4.05 -7.57 5.83
C VAL A 57 5.45 -7.72 5.27
N MET A 58 6.07 -6.60 4.90
CA MET A 58 7.40 -6.56 4.29
C MET A 58 8.48 -6.62 5.36
N THR A 59 9.55 -7.36 5.11
CA THR A 59 10.73 -7.42 5.99
C THR A 59 12.01 -7.42 5.17
N TRP A 60 13.14 -7.36 5.85
CA TRP A 60 14.44 -7.61 5.23
C TRP A 60 14.87 -9.09 5.27
N GLY A 61 14.03 -9.94 5.89
CA GLY A 61 14.22 -11.39 6.00
C GLY A 61 13.80 -12.16 4.74
N LEU A 62 13.66 -13.47 4.91
CA LEU A 62 13.25 -14.39 3.84
C LEU A 62 11.81 -14.87 3.98
N GLU A 63 11.01 -14.17 4.78
CA GLU A 63 9.61 -14.50 5.02
C GLU A 63 8.81 -14.47 3.70
N PRO A 64 7.86 -15.42 3.54
CA PRO A 64 7.04 -15.53 2.33
C PRO A 64 6.29 -14.24 1.96
N ASP A 65 5.95 -13.43 2.94
CA ASP A 65 5.24 -12.15 2.78
C ASP A 65 5.94 -11.19 1.81
N ASN A 66 7.27 -11.31 1.67
CA ASN A 66 8.06 -10.48 0.76
C ASN A 66 7.88 -10.83 -0.72
N THR A 67 7.47 -12.07 -1.05
CA THR A 67 7.47 -12.59 -2.43
C THR A 67 6.17 -13.27 -2.85
N ASN A 68 5.30 -13.67 -1.91
CA ASN A 68 4.06 -14.36 -2.21
C ASN A 68 3.02 -13.39 -2.77
N LEU A 69 2.75 -13.49 -4.07
CA LEU A 69 1.80 -12.65 -4.78
C LEU A 69 0.34 -12.83 -4.31
N ASN A 70 0.00 -13.97 -3.71
CA ASN A 70 -1.36 -14.22 -3.22
C ASN A 70 -1.78 -13.18 -2.16
N PHE A 71 -0.84 -12.72 -1.33
CA PHE A 71 -1.12 -11.66 -0.37
C PHE A 71 -1.51 -10.31 -1.01
N ILE A 72 -1.23 -10.14 -2.29
CA ILE A 72 -1.66 -8.99 -3.09
C ILE A 72 -2.93 -9.33 -3.87
N THR A 73 -2.95 -10.46 -4.59
CA THR A 73 -4.01 -10.82 -5.54
C THR A 73 -5.30 -11.30 -4.86
N GLU A 74 -5.26 -11.59 -3.56
CA GLU A 74 -6.40 -11.97 -2.72
C GLU A 74 -6.78 -10.89 -1.69
N ALA A 75 -6.12 -9.73 -1.73
CA ALA A 75 -6.44 -8.60 -0.87
C ALA A 75 -7.72 -7.88 -1.34
N LYS A 76 -8.30 -7.04 -0.48
CA LYS A 76 -9.61 -6.40 -0.73
C LYS A 76 -9.66 -5.56 -2.01
N LEU A 77 -8.56 -4.88 -2.39
CA LEU A 77 -8.51 -4.08 -3.62
C LEU A 77 -8.18 -4.91 -4.88
N ALA A 78 -7.85 -6.19 -4.74
CA ALA A 78 -7.34 -6.99 -5.86
C ALA A 78 -8.36 -7.13 -7.01
N SER A 79 -9.65 -7.28 -6.72
CA SER A 79 -10.70 -7.37 -7.74
C SER A 79 -10.80 -6.10 -8.58
N TYR A 80 -10.55 -4.94 -7.98
CA TYR A 80 -10.60 -3.63 -8.63
C TYR A 80 -9.33 -3.29 -9.43
N THR A 81 -8.27 -4.09 -9.27
CA THR A 81 -7.03 -3.98 -10.05
C THR A 81 -6.86 -5.16 -11.03
N ALA A 82 -7.93 -5.88 -11.35
CA ALA A 82 -7.90 -7.11 -12.14
C ALA A 82 -6.86 -8.13 -11.62
N LYS A 83 -6.64 -8.16 -10.30
CA LYS A 83 -5.64 -8.98 -9.59
C LYS A 83 -4.20 -8.74 -10.07
N SER A 84 -3.92 -7.57 -10.65
CA SER A 84 -2.58 -7.20 -11.12
C SER A 84 -1.68 -6.80 -9.96
N ALA A 85 -0.80 -7.69 -9.52
CA ALA A 85 0.17 -7.39 -8.47
C ALA A 85 1.15 -6.26 -8.84
N GLY A 86 1.41 -6.06 -10.14
CA GLY A 86 2.29 -5.00 -10.62
C GLY A 86 1.85 -3.58 -10.28
N VAL A 87 0.56 -3.37 -10.02
CA VAL A 87 0.00 -2.07 -9.65
C VAL A 87 0.45 -1.63 -8.25
N TYR A 88 0.81 -2.57 -7.38
CA TYR A 88 1.21 -2.31 -6.00
C TYR A 88 2.71 -1.98 -5.86
N LYS A 89 3.42 -1.84 -6.97
CA LYS A 89 4.87 -1.69 -6.96
C LYS A 89 5.37 -0.64 -7.96
N CYS A 90 6.28 0.21 -7.51
CA CYS A 90 7.08 1.04 -8.40
C CYS A 90 8.10 0.16 -9.16
N PRO A 91 8.13 0.19 -10.50
CA PRO A 91 9.09 -0.61 -11.27
C PRO A 91 10.55 -0.19 -11.06
N ALA A 92 10.79 0.99 -10.49
CA ALA A 92 12.13 1.45 -10.13
C ALA A 92 12.63 0.84 -8.80
N ASP A 93 11.73 0.37 -7.91
CA ASP A 93 12.14 -0.29 -6.68
C ASP A 93 12.71 -1.68 -6.95
N LYS A 94 14.01 -1.82 -6.74
CA LYS A 94 14.79 -3.06 -6.86
C LYS A 94 15.59 -3.36 -5.59
N VAL A 95 15.23 -2.70 -4.49
CA VAL A 95 15.99 -2.80 -3.25
C VAL A 95 15.71 -4.13 -2.57
N LEU A 96 16.76 -4.83 -2.22
CA LEU A 96 16.77 -6.13 -1.55
C LEU A 96 17.86 -6.18 -0.49
N SER A 97 17.64 -6.94 0.57
CA SER A 97 18.71 -7.23 1.53
C SER A 97 19.78 -8.15 0.95
N PRO A 98 20.99 -8.24 1.56
CA PRO A 98 22.01 -9.19 1.13
C PRO A 98 21.51 -10.64 1.08
N GLN A 99 20.76 -11.07 2.10
CA GLN A 99 20.22 -12.44 2.17
C GLN A 99 19.13 -12.70 1.10
N GLN A 100 18.30 -11.72 0.77
CA GLN A 100 17.31 -11.83 -0.30
C GLN A 100 18.00 -11.95 -1.68
N ARG A 101 19.05 -11.16 -1.92
CA ARG A 101 19.88 -11.29 -3.13
C ARG A 101 20.56 -12.64 -3.21
N ALA A 102 21.14 -13.13 -2.10
CA ALA A 102 21.79 -14.45 -2.03
C ALA A 102 20.80 -15.59 -2.29
N ARG A 103 19.49 -15.39 -1.95
CA ARG A 103 18.41 -16.34 -2.26
C ARG A 103 17.98 -16.29 -3.73
N GLY A 104 18.51 -15.38 -4.52
CA GLY A 104 18.18 -15.21 -5.95
C GLY A 104 16.91 -14.40 -6.20
N TRP A 105 16.40 -13.64 -5.22
CA TRP A 105 15.26 -12.79 -5.46
C TRP A 105 15.62 -11.61 -6.37
N SER A 106 14.66 -11.20 -7.21
CA SER A 106 14.82 -10.05 -8.09
C SER A 106 14.10 -8.81 -7.57
N GLN A 107 13.12 -8.98 -6.70
CA GLN A 107 12.30 -7.91 -6.11
C GLN A 107 11.44 -8.42 -4.96
N ARG A 108 10.94 -7.51 -4.15
CA ARG A 108 9.82 -7.72 -3.23
C ARG A 108 8.50 -7.41 -3.93
N VAL A 109 7.36 -7.86 -3.37
CA VAL A 109 6.04 -7.80 -4.05
C VAL A 109 5.42 -6.40 -4.11
N ARG A 110 5.80 -5.48 -3.22
CA ARG A 110 5.16 -4.17 -3.06
C ARG A 110 6.20 -3.08 -2.75
N SER A 111 5.89 -1.83 -3.13
CA SER A 111 6.60 -0.63 -2.67
C SER A 111 5.64 0.50 -2.26
N LEU A 112 4.32 0.33 -2.47
CA LEU A 112 3.35 1.35 -2.07
C LEU A 112 2.76 1.05 -0.69
N SER A 113 2.42 2.12 0.03
CA SER A 113 1.68 2.08 1.30
C SER A 113 0.53 3.07 1.29
N MET A 114 -0.45 2.84 2.16
CA MET A 114 -1.64 3.68 2.28
C MET A 114 -1.56 4.53 3.56
N ASN A 115 -1.99 5.78 3.45
CA ASN A 115 -2.05 6.72 4.57
C ASN A 115 -2.83 6.11 5.75
N ALA A 116 -2.22 6.09 6.92
CA ALA A 116 -2.78 5.55 8.16
C ALA A 116 -4.13 6.19 8.54
N ALA A 117 -4.34 7.44 8.17
CA ALA A 117 -5.61 8.14 8.40
C ALA A 117 -6.76 7.63 7.51
N CYS A 118 -6.50 6.85 6.47
CA CYS A 118 -7.49 6.35 5.53
C CYS A 118 -7.86 4.89 5.80
N GLY A 119 -9.14 4.61 6.01
CA GLY A 119 -9.67 3.28 6.29
C GLY A 119 -9.66 2.91 7.78
N ASP A 120 -10.19 1.73 8.09
CA ASP A 120 -10.16 1.20 9.44
C ASP A 120 -8.80 0.54 9.70
N GLY A 121 -8.08 1.03 10.70
CA GLY A 121 -6.81 0.46 11.18
C GLY A 121 -6.99 -0.69 12.18
N GLY A 122 -8.25 -1.06 12.44
CA GLY A 122 -8.60 -2.12 13.38
C GLY A 122 -8.17 -1.81 14.81
N THR A 123 -7.31 -2.64 15.38
CA THR A 123 -6.81 -2.43 16.76
C THR A 123 -5.99 -1.15 16.93
N LEU A 124 -5.44 -0.60 15.86
CA LEU A 124 -4.69 0.66 15.86
C LEU A 124 -5.61 1.89 15.86
N THR A 125 -6.87 1.73 15.42
CA THR A 125 -7.88 2.81 15.39
C THR A 125 -9.12 2.41 16.18
N PRO A 126 -9.01 2.20 17.50
CA PRO A 126 -10.12 1.72 18.30
C PRO A 126 -11.32 2.67 18.19
N ASN A 127 -12.51 2.09 17.97
CA ASN A 127 -13.76 2.83 17.72
C ASN A 127 -13.71 3.76 16.50
N GLY A 128 -12.84 3.49 15.52
CA GLY A 128 -12.66 4.30 14.33
C GLY A 128 -12.00 5.66 14.60
N GLN A 129 -11.25 5.79 15.68
CA GLN A 129 -10.54 7.00 16.05
C GLN A 129 -9.05 6.89 15.73
N SER A 130 -8.46 7.99 15.27
CA SER A 130 -7.01 8.06 15.08
C SER A 130 -6.27 7.84 16.39
N PRO A 131 -5.19 7.03 16.41
CA PRO A 131 -4.34 6.89 17.59
C PRO A 131 -3.50 8.15 17.87
N PHE A 132 -3.50 9.12 16.95
CA PHE A 132 -2.72 10.35 17.05
C PHE A 132 -3.63 11.51 17.44
N PRO A 133 -3.39 12.18 18.58
CA PRO A 133 -4.18 13.33 19.02
C PRO A 133 -4.19 14.45 17.96
N GLY A 134 -5.38 14.98 17.67
CA GLY A 134 -5.54 16.06 16.68
C GLY A 134 -5.67 15.60 15.22
N TYR A 135 -5.48 14.31 14.93
CA TYR A 135 -5.66 13.77 13.58
C TYR A 135 -7.02 13.09 13.44
N LYS A 136 -7.66 13.29 12.27
CA LYS A 136 -8.93 12.65 11.93
C LYS A 136 -8.68 11.29 11.28
N GLN A 137 -9.47 10.27 11.67
CA GLN A 137 -9.58 9.03 10.92
C GLN A 137 -10.72 9.14 9.91
N PHE A 138 -10.45 8.82 8.66
CA PHE A 138 -11.41 8.81 7.56
C PHE A 138 -11.87 7.37 7.34
N LEU A 139 -13.14 7.08 7.60
CA LEU A 139 -13.71 5.74 7.45
C LEU A 139 -14.61 5.63 6.22
N ARG A 140 -15.12 6.77 5.73
CA ARG A 140 -16.01 6.86 4.57
C ARG A 140 -15.57 7.98 3.63
N MET A 141 -15.98 7.90 2.37
CA MET A 141 -15.70 8.94 1.37
C MET A 141 -16.23 10.32 1.80
N GLY A 142 -17.39 10.36 2.44
CA GLY A 142 -17.98 11.61 2.96
C GLY A 142 -17.21 12.26 4.12
N ASP A 143 -16.23 11.59 4.71
CA ASP A 143 -15.43 12.14 5.80
C ASP A 143 -14.43 13.22 5.35
N PHE A 144 -14.09 13.24 4.05
CA PHE A 144 -13.11 14.15 3.47
C PHE A 144 -13.72 15.53 3.21
N SER A 145 -13.41 16.53 4.05
CA SER A 145 -13.79 17.91 3.83
C SER A 145 -12.93 18.64 2.79
N SER A 146 -11.69 18.19 2.61
CA SER A 146 -10.72 18.76 1.66
C SER A 146 -9.88 17.65 1.00
N PRO A 147 -10.48 16.81 0.14
CA PRO A 147 -9.84 15.60 -0.38
C PRO A 147 -8.57 15.89 -1.20
N ALA A 148 -8.46 17.06 -1.83
CA ALA A 148 -7.28 17.45 -2.60
C ALA A 148 -6.01 17.61 -1.74
N ASN A 149 -6.14 17.76 -0.42
CA ASN A 149 -5.04 17.97 0.50
C ASN A 149 -4.60 16.68 1.22
N ILE A 150 -5.20 15.54 0.89
CA ILE A 150 -4.93 14.27 1.56
C ILE A 150 -4.45 13.26 0.53
N PHE A 151 -3.22 12.78 0.69
CA PHE A 151 -2.74 11.65 -0.11
C PHE A 151 -3.34 10.34 0.44
N VAL A 152 -3.63 9.39 -0.43
CA VAL A 152 -4.11 8.06 -0.04
C VAL A 152 -2.99 7.03 -0.16
N PHE A 153 -2.26 7.02 -1.27
CA PHE A 153 -1.15 6.11 -1.52
C PHE A 153 0.14 6.87 -1.78
N LEU A 154 1.24 6.28 -1.39
CA LEU A 154 2.58 6.77 -1.71
C LEU A 154 3.54 5.61 -1.99
N ASP A 155 4.61 5.87 -2.71
CA ASP A 155 5.74 4.96 -2.86
C ASP A 155 6.64 5.13 -1.64
N GLU A 156 6.66 4.12 -0.78
CA GLU A 156 7.34 4.20 0.51
C GLU A 156 8.79 3.78 0.39
N HIS A 157 9.66 4.43 1.18
CA HIS A 157 11.08 4.12 1.18
C HIS A 157 11.32 2.66 1.61
N PRO A 158 12.23 1.93 0.94
CA PRO A 158 12.48 0.52 1.24
C PRO A 158 12.87 0.19 2.68
N ASP A 159 13.46 1.16 3.40
CA ASP A 159 13.90 0.96 4.80
C ASP A 159 12.76 1.16 5.82
N SER A 160 11.67 1.82 5.45
CA SER A 160 10.53 2.04 6.34
C SER A 160 9.36 1.10 6.05
N ILE A 161 9.22 0.63 4.81
CA ILE A 161 8.08 -0.18 4.40
C ILE A 161 8.03 -1.54 5.12
N ASN A 162 6.93 -1.74 5.85
CA ASN A 162 6.64 -3.00 6.54
C ASN A 162 5.23 -3.50 6.23
N ASP A 163 4.20 -2.99 6.91
CA ASP A 163 2.78 -3.26 6.59
C ASP A 163 2.25 -2.29 5.52
N GLY A 164 0.93 -2.29 5.32
CA GLY A 164 0.27 -1.36 4.41
C GLY A 164 -0.04 0.01 5.02
N TRP A 165 0.18 0.20 6.32
CA TRP A 165 -0.28 1.30 7.15
C TRP A 165 0.82 2.35 7.34
N PHE A 166 0.84 3.38 6.49
CA PHE A 166 1.86 4.42 6.52
C PHE A 166 1.47 5.57 7.45
N VAL A 167 2.29 5.79 8.48
CA VAL A 167 2.15 6.92 9.39
C VAL A 167 3.00 8.09 8.90
N ASN A 168 2.35 9.22 8.66
CA ASN A 168 3.01 10.51 8.50
C ASN A 168 2.68 11.36 9.72
N ASN A 169 3.67 11.53 10.60
CA ASN A 169 3.55 12.43 11.74
C ASN A 169 4.48 13.62 11.48
N PRO A 170 3.94 14.76 10.99
CA PRO A 170 4.72 15.96 10.69
C PRO A 170 5.30 16.63 11.93
#